data_be92a05d8135bc865af68f68c78b34d2
#
_entry.id   be92a05d8135bc865af68f68c78b34d2
#
_cell.length_a   1.000
_cell.length_b   1.000
_cell.length_c   1.000
_cell.angle_alpha   90.00
_cell.angle_beta   90.00
_cell.angle_gamma   90.00
#
_symmetry.space_group_name_H-M   'P 1'
#
loop_
_entity.id
_entity.type
_entity.pdbx_description
1 polymer ?
#
loop_
_entity_poly.entity_id
_entity_poly.type
_entity_poly.pdbx_seq_one_letter_code
_entity_poly.pdbx_strand_id
1 'polypeptide(L)'
;MTRRAAGLIVALLSSARGARAEETPAAAPRPAVVVAPAAAEAPPPETPSFLELAERLRTIGSFSECAVEALRYAYDHPADRARGFDRAALCLDQAGRYDDARRLTLALPSEGTPLGGQARLRICLSEVFLPELDTPVCPALEPRAPQDRLDALGRYTLTMRAVRARRWAAARPAIVADVTPSAPSAVPDPTLSVWRQQDLELLRRYDSLPRKSPWVAAALSAVVPGLGRVYIGRWPDGLISFLLVGLTAGLSAQGFYDDGRDSVRGWILAGFGALLYAGNVYGSAVGALVQRREAEDALMVEIDRAYQRRLDP
;
A
#
# COMPACT_ATOMS: atom_id res chain seq x y z
N MET A 1 38.18 -7.14 -5.81
CA MET A 1 38.69 -8.45 -6.30
C MET A 1 37.81 -9.51 -5.64
N THR A 2 37.02 -10.18 -6.28
CA THR A 2 36.97 -11.21 -7.27
C THR A 2 35.53 -11.41 -7.78
N ARG A 3 35.38 -11.31 -9.07
CA ARG A 3 34.18 -11.72 -9.83
C ARG A 3 34.07 -13.24 -9.81
N ARG A 4 32.85 -13.77 -9.69
CA ARG A 4 32.49 -15.08 -10.26
C ARG A 4 31.18 -14.95 -11.01
N ALA A 5 31.29 -14.97 -12.31
CA ALA A 5 30.23 -15.22 -13.27
C ALA A 5 29.90 -16.71 -13.26
N ALA A 6 28.61 -17.05 -13.19
CA ALA A 6 28.13 -18.39 -13.48
C ALA A 6 27.41 -18.37 -14.81
N GLY A 7 27.98 -19.08 -15.79
CA GLY A 7 27.48 -19.20 -17.14
C GLY A 7 26.29 -20.15 -17.22
N LEU A 8 25.31 -19.77 -18.01
CA LEU A 8 24.16 -20.56 -18.39
C LEU A 8 24.50 -21.34 -19.67
N ILE A 9 24.57 -22.66 -19.56
CA ILE A 9 24.75 -23.57 -20.72
C ILE A 9 23.36 -23.91 -21.25
N VAL A 10 23.07 -23.44 -22.46
CA VAL A 10 21.92 -23.87 -23.27
C VAL A 10 22.38 -25.06 -24.11
N ALA A 11 21.87 -26.25 -23.84
CA ALA A 11 22.05 -27.42 -24.66
C ALA A 11 20.88 -27.58 -25.63
N LEU A 12 21.14 -27.26 -26.90
CA LEU A 12 20.30 -27.63 -28.04
C LEU A 12 20.62 -29.07 -28.41
N LEU A 13 19.66 -29.99 -28.26
CA LEU A 13 19.70 -31.31 -28.86
C LEU A 13 18.66 -31.42 -29.97
N SER A 14 19.15 -31.28 -31.18
CA SER A 14 18.52 -31.75 -32.41
C SER A 14 18.56 -33.30 -32.43
N SER A 15 17.44 -33.92 -32.63
CA SER A 15 17.40 -35.32 -33.11
C SER A 15 16.39 -35.48 -34.22
N ALA A 16 16.95 -35.49 -35.42
CA ALA A 16 16.31 -36.00 -36.63
C ALA A 16 16.34 -37.55 -36.57
N ARG A 17 15.21 -38.18 -36.75
CA ARG A 17 15.07 -39.60 -37.15
C ARG A 17 13.77 -39.71 -37.92
N GLY A 18 13.80 -39.91 -39.20
CA GLY A 18 13.92 -41.21 -39.81
C GLY A 18 12.55 -41.66 -40.27
N ALA A 19 12.21 -41.25 -41.52
CA ALA A 19 10.99 -41.69 -42.22
C ALA A 19 11.10 -43.19 -42.50
N ARG A 20 10.21 -43.99 -41.92
CA ARG A 20 9.91 -45.35 -42.35
C ARG A 20 8.60 -45.30 -43.15
N ALA A 21 8.70 -45.65 -44.41
CA ALA A 21 7.53 -45.94 -45.23
C ALA A 21 6.86 -47.22 -44.72
N GLU A 22 5.61 -47.13 -44.32
CA GLU A 22 4.80 -48.25 -43.92
C GLU A 22 3.70 -48.47 -44.98
N GLU A 23 3.67 -49.69 -45.50
CA GLU A 23 2.77 -50.15 -46.55
C GLU A 23 1.30 -49.99 -46.16
N THR A 24 0.52 -49.52 -47.13
CA THR A 24 -0.91 -49.32 -47.01
C THR A 24 -1.67 -50.66 -47.13
N PRO A 25 -2.37 -51.13 -46.12
CA PRO A 25 -3.27 -52.28 -46.29
C PRO A 25 -4.56 -51.84 -46.99
N ALA A 26 -5.06 -52.73 -47.85
CA ALA A 26 -6.23 -52.57 -48.69
C ALA A 26 -7.49 -52.15 -47.91
N ALA A 27 -8.21 -51.19 -48.46
CA ALA A 27 -9.43 -50.58 -47.90
C ALA A 27 -10.54 -51.62 -47.75
N ALA A 28 -10.98 -51.82 -46.51
CA ALA A 28 -12.26 -52.49 -46.22
C ALA A 28 -13.45 -51.61 -46.56
N PRO A 29 -14.61 -52.16 -47.01
CA PRO A 29 -15.76 -51.38 -47.39
C PRO A 29 -16.28 -50.59 -46.18
N ARG A 30 -16.45 -49.26 -46.37
CA ARG A 30 -16.97 -48.34 -45.34
C ARG A 30 -18.45 -48.69 -45.06
N PRO A 31 -18.85 -48.84 -43.79
CA PRO A 31 -20.24 -48.91 -43.43
C PRO A 31 -20.94 -47.60 -43.76
N ALA A 32 -22.17 -47.71 -44.25
CA ALA A 32 -23.04 -46.54 -44.57
C ALA A 32 -23.16 -45.65 -43.31
N VAL A 33 -22.69 -44.39 -43.45
CA VAL A 33 -22.84 -43.38 -42.41
C VAL A 33 -24.33 -43.02 -42.36
N VAL A 34 -25.01 -43.49 -41.31
CA VAL A 34 -26.32 -42.99 -40.94
C VAL A 34 -26.09 -41.54 -40.44
N VAL A 35 -26.41 -40.54 -41.28
CA VAL A 35 -26.40 -39.15 -40.89
C VAL A 35 -27.50 -38.98 -39.86
N ALA A 36 -27.11 -38.92 -38.57
CA ALA A 36 -28.02 -38.49 -37.52
C ALA A 36 -28.49 -37.08 -37.84
N PRO A 37 -29.78 -36.72 -37.58
CA PRO A 37 -30.24 -35.36 -37.78
C PRO A 37 -29.33 -34.41 -37.00
N ALA A 38 -28.83 -33.36 -37.68
CA ALA A 38 -28.00 -32.34 -37.10
C ALA A 38 -28.65 -31.88 -35.79
N ALA A 39 -27.96 -32.13 -34.66
CA ALA A 39 -28.36 -31.57 -33.39
C ALA A 39 -28.51 -30.05 -33.62
N ALA A 40 -29.64 -29.50 -33.26
CA ALA A 40 -29.88 -28.06 -33.36
C ALA A 40 -28.67 -27.35 -32.71
N GLU A 41 -27.94 -26.57 -33.49
CA GLU A 41 -26.76 -25.85 -33.08
C GLU A 41 -27.17 -24.99 -31.89
N ALA A 42 -26.58 -25.25 -30.73
CA ALA A 42 -26.84 -24.43 -29.53
C ALA A 42 -26.61 -22.96 -29.89
N PRO A 43 -27.51 -22.04 -29.50
CA PRO A 43 -27.32 -20.64 -29.82
C PRO A 43 -25.93 -20.23 -29.39
N PRO A 44 -25.21 -19.41 -30.17
CA PRO A 44 -23.89 -18.97 -29.84
C PRO A 44 -23.94 -18.33 -28.44
N PRO A 45 -22.92 -18.57 -27.58
CA PRO A 45 -22.89 -17.99 -26.24
C PRO A 45 -23.06 -16.47 -26.34
N GLU A 46 -24.08 -15.94 -25.66
CA GLU A 46 -24.31 -14.48 -25.65
C GLU A 46 -23.02 -13.76 -25.22
N THR A 47 -22.60 -12.83 -26.06
CA THR A 47 -21.42 -12.00 -25.73
C THR A 47 -21.75 -11.22 -24.47
N PRO A 48 -20.96 -11.39 -23.36
CA PRO A 48 -21.24 -10.68 -22.12
C PRO A 48 -21.27 -9.17 -22.37
N SER A 49 -22.18 -8.47 -21.75
CA SER A 49 -22.20 -7.01 -21.81
C SER A 49 -20.88 -6.45 -21.25
N PHE A 50 -20.42 -5.28 -21.73
CA PHE A 50 -19.19 -4.66 -21.21
C PHE A 50 -19.21 -4.49 -19.69
N LEU A 51 -20.39 -4.27 -19.11
CA LEU A 51 -20.53 -4.15 -17.66
C LEU A 51 -20.35 -5.49 -16.93
N GLU A 52 -20.84 -6.59 -17.50
CA GLU A 52 -20.61 -7.94 -16.97
C GLU A 52 -19.14 -8.35 -17.11
N LEU A 53 -18.51 -8.00 -18.23
CA LEU A 53 -17.10 -8.23 -18.41
C LEU A 53 -16.27 -7.42 -17.40
N ALA A 54 -16.62 -6.15 -17.19
CA ALA A 54 -15.98 -5.31 -16.17
C ALA A 54 -16.10 -5.94 -14.77
N GLU A 55 -17.26 -6.49 -14.41
CA GLU A 55 -17.44 -7.15 -13.12
C GLU A 55 -16.60 -8.42 -12.99
N ARG A 56 -16.54 -9.24 -14.04
CA ARG A 56 -15.65 -10.42 -14.04
C ARG A 56 -14.17 -10.02 -13.89
N LEU A 57 -13.72 -8.97 -14.60
CA LEU A 57 -12.37 -8.46 -14.50
C LEU A 57 -12.06 -7.95 -13.08
N ARG A 58 -13.04 -7.29 -12.44
CA ARG A 58 -12.93 -6.85 -11.05
C ARG A 58 -12.73 -8.02 -10.09
N THR A 59 -13.51 -9.09 -10.23
CA THR A 59 -13.42 -10.27 -9.35
C THR A 59 -12.10 -11.02 -9.46
N ILE A 60 -11.44 -10.97 -10.61
CA ILE A 60 -10.09 -11.57 -10.80
C ILE A 60 -8.95 -10.61 -10.50
N GLY A 61 -9.24 -9.38 -10.07
CA GLY A 61 -8.23 -8.38 -9.72
C GLY A 61 -7.63 -7.58 -10.89
N SER A 62 -8.17 -7.72 -12.11
CA SER A 62 -7.77 -6.95 -13.29
C SER A 62 -8.45 -5.58 -13.31
N PHE A 63 -8.11 -4.74 -12.33
CA PHE A 63 -8.84 -3.50 -12.06
C PHE A 63 -8.69 -2.45 -13.18
N SER A 64 -7.54 -2.36 -13.82
CA SER A 64 -7.33 -1.41 -14.93
C SER A 64 -8.18 -1.76 -16.14
N GLU A 65 -8.24 -3.03 -16.50
CA GLU A 65 -9.07 -3.55 -17.59
C GLU A 65 -10.56 -3.41 -17.25
N CYS A 66 -10.93 -3.65 -15.99
CA CYS A 66 -12.28 -3.39 -15.48
C CYS A 66 -12.70 -1.94 -15.75
N ALA A 67 -11.85 -0.98 -15.43
CA ALA A 67 -12.14 0.44 -15.66
C ALA A 67 -12.36 0.75 -17.15
N VAL A 68 -11.56 0.14 -18.04
CA VAL A 68 -11.68 0.32 -19.49
C VAL A 68 -13.03 -0.22 -20.01
N GLU A 69 -13.40 -1.43 -19.61
CA GLU A 69 -14.67 -2.02 -20.08
C GLU A 69 -15.89 -1.29 -19.51
N ALA A 70 -15.82 -0.81 -18.27
CA ALA A 70 -16.87 0.02 -17.69
C ALA A 70 -17.00 1.38 -18.41
N LEU A 71 -15.90 1.99 -18.85
CA LEU A 71 -15.91 3.22 -19.65
C LEU A 71 -16.47 2.96 -21.06
N ARG A 72 -16.17 1.83 -21.68
CA ARG A 72 -16.80 1.43 -22.96
C ARG A 72 -18.30 1.34 -22.83
N TYR A 73 -18.77 0.68 -21.76
CA TYR A 73 -20.20 0.63 -21.47
C TYR A 73 -20.81 2.04 -21.36
N ALA A 74 -20.18 2.93 -20.62
CA ALA A 74 -20.65 4.31 -20.46
C ALA A 74 -20.70 5.09 -21.76
N TYR A 75 -19.80 4.79 -22.70
CA TYR A 75 -19.77 5.41 -24.02
C TYR A 75 -20.89 4.88 -24.93
N ASP A 76 -21.08 3.57 -24.93
CA ASP A 76 -22.08 2.92 -25.80
C ASP A 76 -23.53 3.08 -25.30
N HIS A 77 -23.69 3.41 -23.99
CA HIS A 77 -25.00 3.58 -23.35
C HIS A 77 -25.14 4.98 -22.72
N PRO A 78 -25.33 6.04 -23.55
CA PRO A 78 -25.39 7.42 -23.03
C PRO A 78 -26.51 7.65 -22.00
N ALA A 79 -27.62 6.92 -22.08
CA ALA A 79 -28.72 7.00 -21.13
C ALA A 79 -28.40 6.40 -19.76
N ASP A 80 -27.47 5.44 -19.69
CA ASP A 80 -27.00 4.78 -18.45
C ASP A 80 -25.50 5.05 -18.16
N ARG A 81 -24.97 6.12 -18.73
CA ARG A 81 -23.57 6.52 -18.62
C ARG A 81 -23.10 6.61 -17.17
N ALA A 82 -23.94 7.11 -16.28
CA ALA A 82 -23.60 7.28 -14.88
C ALA A 82 -23.23 5.96 -14.20
N ARG A 83 -23.90 4.86 -14.55
CA ARG A 83 -23.61 3.52 -14.02
C ARG A 83 -22.25 3.00 -14.50
N GLY A 84 -21.92 3.21 -15.77
CA GLY A 84 -20.60 2.85 -16.31
C GLY A 84 -19.48 3.65 -15.66
N PHE A 85 -19.65 4.96 -15.46
CA PHE A 85 -18.67 5.80 -14.78
C PHE A 85 -18.51 5.43 -13.32
N ASP A 86 -19.59 5.14 -12.60
CA ASP A 86 -19.50 4.69 -11.20
C ASP A 86 -18.72 3.38 -11.09
N ARG A 87 -18.96 2.42 -11.98
CA ARG A 87 -18.21 1.17 -12.04
C ARG A 87 -16.74 1.39 -12.40
N ALA A 88 -16.44 2.24 -13.36
CA ALA A 88 -15.08 2.58 -13.75
C ALA A 88 -14.33 3.25 -12.59
N ALA A 89 -14.96 4.19 -11.88
CA ALA A 89 -14.37 4.85 -10.72
C ALA A 89 -14.05 3.84 -9.59
N LEU A 90 -14.95 2.87 -9.33
CA LEU A 90 -14.69 1.80 -8.37
C LEU A 90 -13.46 0.98 -8.77
N CYS A 91 -13.33 0.60 -10.03
CA CYS A 91 -12.17 -0.16 -10.52
C CYS A 91 -10.87 0.64 -10.44
N LEU A 92 -10.93 1.96 -10.72
CA LEU A 92 -9.77 2.85 -10.57
C LEU A 92 -9.34 2.99 -9.10
N ASP A 93 -10.28 3.10 -8.16
CA ASP A 93 -9.98 3.10 -6.72
C ASP A 93 -9.27 1.80 -6.30
N GLN A 94 -9.79 0.64 -6.74
CA GLN A 94 -9.17 -0.65 -6.47
C GLN A 94 -7.81 -0.84 -7.17
N ALA A 95 -7.59 -0.17 -8.31
CA ALA A 95 -6.28 -0.09 -8.98
C ALA A 95 -5.29 0.86 -8.29
N GLY A 96 -5.69 1.58 -7.24
CA GLY A 96 -4.89 2.61 -6.58
C GLY A 96 -4.79 3.93 -7.35
N ARG A 97 -5.59 4.11 -8.40
CA ARG A 97 -5.64 5.32 -9.24
C ARG A 97 -6.67 6.32 -8.70
N TYR A 98 -6.49 6.73 -7.47
CA TYR A 98 -7.49 7.52 -6.72
C TYR A 98 -7.79 8.89 -7.34
N ASP A 99 -6.80 9.56 -7.94
CA ASP A 99 -7.01 10.86 -8.60
C ASP A 99 -7.88 10.72 -9.85
N ASP A 100 -7.65 9.67 -10.63
CA ASP A 100 -8.46 9.38 -11.81
C ASP A 100 -9.90 8.97 -11.42
N ALA A 101 -10.08 8.16 -10.40
CA ALA A 101 -11.38 7.79 -9.85
C ALA A 101 -12.15 9.03 -9.38
N ARG A 102 -11.47 9.93 -8.67
CA ARG A 102 -12.03 11.19 -8.20
C ARG A 102 -12.47 12.09 -9.37
N ARG A 103 -11.60 12.30 -10.36
CA ARG A 103 -11.92 13.12 -11.55
C ARG A 103 -13.12 12.55 -12.31
N LEU A 104 -13.17 11.24 -12.50
CA LEU A 104 -14.27 10.57 -13.17
C LEU A 104 -15.57 10.75 -12.39
N THR A 105 -15.52 10.61 -11.06
CA THR A 105 -16.71 10.78 -10.20
C THR A 105 -17.20 12.24 -10.16
N LEU A 106 -16.29 13.22 -10.21
CA LEU A 106 -16.65 14.63 -10.31
C LEU A 106 -17.37 14.99 -11.63
N ALA A 107 -17.15 14.19 -12.69
CA ALA A 107 -17.85 14.36 -13.96
C ALA A 107 -19.30 13.81 -13.95
N LEU A 108 -19.71 13.10 -12.87
CA LEU A 108 -21.07 12.61 -12.71
C LEU A 108 -22.04 13.73 -12.31
N PRO A 109 -23.31 13.68 -12.73
CA PRO A 109 -24.32 14.62 -12.28
C PRO A 109 -24.48 14.56 -10.76
N SER A 110 -24.31 15.69 -10.07
CA SER A 110 -24.17 15.73 -8.61
C SER A 110 -25.46 15.85 -7.82
N GLU A 111 -26.59 16.19 -8.45
CA GLU A 111 -27.81 16.50 -7.69
C GLU A 111 -29.07 15.82 -8.26
N GLY A 112 -29.88 15.28 -7.32
CA GLY A 112 -31.24 14.78 -7.65
C GLY A 112 -31.35 13.32 -8.05
N THR A 113 -30.25 12.59 -8.21
CA THR A 113 -30.27 11.16 -8.52
C THR A 113 -29.79 10.29 -7.35
N PRO A 114 -30.27 9.03 -7.21
CA PRO A 114 -29.76 8.10 -6.19
C PRO A 114 -28.22 7.92 -6.25
N LEU A 115 -27.63 8.05 -7.44
CA LEU A 115 -26.19 8.03 -7.66
C LEU A 115 -25.45 9.25 -7.05
N GLY A 116 -26.13 10.39 -6.86
CA GLY A 116 -25.52 11.58 -6.28
C GLY A 116 -24.90 11.34 -4.90
N GLY A 117 -25.60 10.64 -4.02
CA GLY A 117 -25.09 10.29 -2.68
C GLY A 117 -23.92 9.31 -2.73
N GLN A 118 -24.01 8.30 -3.57
CA GLN A 118 -22.92 7.32 -3.76
C GLN A 118 -21.69 7.96 -4.43
N ALA A 119 -21.89 8.80 -5.43
CA ALA A 119 -20.82 9.54 -6.08
C ALA A 119 -20.08 10.44 -5.09
N ARG A 120 -20.81 11.16 -4.23
CA ARG A 120 -20.23 11.99 -3.15
C ARG A 120 -19.39 11.15 -2.18
N LEU A 121 -19.92 10.02 -1.74
CA LEU A 121 -19.20 9.10 -0.88
C LEU A 121 -17.91 8.62 -1.56
N ARG A 122 -17.96 8.26 -2.84
CA ARG A 122 -16.79 7.81 -3.59
C ARG A 122 -15.70 8.89 -3.69
N ILE A 123 -16.08 10.15 -3.91
CA ILE A 123 -15.13 11.26 -3.88
C ILE A 123 -14.42 11.31 -2.52
N CYS A 124 -15.19 11.24 -1.42
CA CYS A 124 -14.61 11.19 -0.08
C CYS A 124 -13.65 10.01 0.11
N LEU A 125 -14.02 8.84 -0.39
CA LEU A 125 -13.21 7.64 -0.31
C LEU A 125 -11.88 7.78 -1.08
N SER A 126 -11.95 8.24 -2.33
CA SER A 126 -10.75 8.50 -3.13
C SER A 126 -9.85 9.56 -2.48
N GLU A 127 -10.44 10.64 -1.93
CA GLU A 127 -9.69 11.70 -1.25
C GLU A 127 -9.00 11.26 0.04
N VAL A 128 -9.43 10.16 0.68
CA VAL A 128 -8.68 9.55 1.81
C VAL A 128 -7.26 9.18 1.38
N PHE A 129 -7.09 8.71 0.15
CA PHE A 129 -5.81 8.29 -0.39
C PHE A 129 -5.00 9.42 -1.05
N LEU A 130 -5.55 10.65 -1.05
CA LEU A 130 -4.92 11.85 -1.59
C LEU A 130 -4.74 12.91 -0.48
N PRO A 131 -3.90 12.66 0.55
CA PRO A 131 -3.79 13.53 1.72
C PRO A 131 -3.22 14.91 1.41
N GLU A 132 -2.46 15.06 0.33
CA GLU A 132 -1.80 16.30 -0.09
C GLU A 132 -2.67 17.16 -1.04
N LEU A 133 -3.95 16.79 -1.21
CA LEU A 133 -4.84 17.51 -2.09
C LEU A 133 -5.13 18.93 -1.53
N ASP A 134 -4.78 19.96 -2.29
CA ASP A 134 -4.93 21.36 -1.90
C ASP A 134 -6.40 21.77 -1.69
N THR A 135 -7.29 21.29 -2.56
CA THR A 135 -8.71 21.59 -2.53
C THR A 135 -9.56 20.33 -2.44
N PRO A 136 -9.73 19.77 -1.23
CA PRO A 136 -10.62 18.63 -1.05
C PRO A 136 -12.09 19.04 -1.22
N VAL A 137 -12.85 18.25 -1.95
CA VAL A 137 -14.30 18.44 -2.13
C VAL A 137 -15.09 17.82 -0.97
N CYS A 138 -14.56 16.78 -0.36
CA CYS A 138 -15.24 16.05 0.72
C CYS A 138 -15.65 16.92 1.93
N PRO A 139 -14.86 17.89 2.41
CA PRO A 139 -15.29 18.76 3.51
C PRO A 139 -16.49 19.67 3.17
N ALA A 140 -16.72 19.94 1.88
CA ALA A 140 -17.87 20.75 1.42
C ALA A 140 -19.19 19.97 1.42
N LEU A 141 -19.14 18.65 1.69
CA LEU A 141 -20.33 17.83 1.84
C LEU A 141 -20.88 18.00 3.26
N GLU A 142 -21.62 19.09 3.49
CA GLU A 142 -22.28 19.31 4.78
C GLU A 142 -23.28 18.19 5.09
N PRO A 143 -23.29 17.65 6.32
CA PRO A 143 -24.24 16.65 6.72
C PRO A 143 -25.67 17.24 6.71
N ARG A 144 -26.53 16.69 5.86
CA ARG A 144 -27.94 17.14 5.76
C ARG A 144 -28.85 16.55 6.85
N ALA A 145 -28.47 15.42 7.44
CA ALA A 145 -29.21 14.81 8.54
C ALA A 145 -28.31 13.87 9.35
N PRO A 146 -28.30 13.95 10.70
CA PRO A 146 -27.39 13.14 11.54
C PRO A 146 -27.73 11.64 11.58
N GLN A 147 -28.74 11.18 10.84
CA GLN A 147 -29.26 9.81 10.88
C GLN A 147 -29.00 9.03 9.56
N ASP A 148 -28.40 9.68 8.56
CA ASP A 148 -28.15 9.01 7.28
C ASP A 148 -26.85 8.19 7.35
N ARG A 149 -26.91 6.92 6.88
CA ARG A 149 -25.76 6.02 6.74
C ARG A 149 -24.63 6.67 5.92
N LEU A 150 -24.97 7.42 4.88
CA LEU A 150 -24.01 8.14 4.02
C LEU A 150 -23.25 9.22 4.80
N ASP A 151 -23.92 9.94 5.72
CA ASP A 151 -23.28 10.93 6.58
C ASP A 151 -22.30 10.29 7.57
N ALA A 152 -22.67 9.15 8.14
CA ALA A 152 -21.79 8.39 9.05
C ALA A 152 -20.55 7.90 8.32
N LEU A 153 -20.70 7.39 7.10
CA LEU A 153 -19.59 7.00 6.22
C LEU A 153 -18.75 8.20 5.79
N GLY A 154 -19.37 9.34 5.47
CA GLY A 154 -18.67 10.59 5.14
C GLY A 154 -17.78 11.08 6.29
N ARG A 155 -18.31 11.12 7.53
CA ARG A 155 -17.51 11.45 8.72
C ARG A 155 -16.37 10.47 8.95
N TYR A 156 -16.65 9.18 8.76
CA TYR A 156 -15.64 8.13 8.84
C TYR A 156 -14.50 8.37 7.84
N THR A 157 -14.81 8.69 6.58
CA THR A 157 -13.81 8.95 5.55
C THR A 157 -12.95 10.18 5.86
N LEU A 158 -13.54 11.25 6.39
CA LEU A 158 -12.80 12.44 6.86
C LEU A 158 -11.83 12.10 7.98
N THR A 159 -12.26 11.26 8.92
CA THR A 159 -11.41 10.77 10.02
C THR A 159 -10.25 9.96 9.48
N MET A 160 -10.50 9.02 8.55
CA MET A 160 -9.45 8.21 7.93
C MET A 160 -8.48 9.05 7.09
N ARG A 161 -8.96 10.10 6.42
CA ARG A 161 -8.10 11.05 5.74
C ARG A 161 -7.14 11.74 6.70
N ALA A 162 -7.61 12.18 7.88
CA ALA A 162 -6.75 12.75 8.90
C ALA A 162 -5.71 11.74 9.42
N VAL A 163 -6.09 10.48 9.59
CA VAL A 163 -5.18 9.39 9.95
C VAL A 163 -4.10 9.20 8.86
N ARG A 164 -4.48 9.11 7.60
CA ARG A 164 -3.52 8.96 6.49
C ARG A 164 -2.59 10.16 6.35
N ALA A 165 -3.09 11.37 6.58
CA ALA A 165 -2.27 12.57 6.65
C ALA A 165 -1.40 12.65 7.92
N ARG A 166 -1.36 11.56 8.73
CA ARG A 166 -0.63 11.47 10.02
C ARG A 166 -1.06 12.54 11.04
N ARG A 167 -2.24 13.14 10.86
CA ARG A 167 -2.83 14.13 11.78
C ARG A 167 -3.59 13.43 12.92
N TRP A 168 -2.89 12.57 13.65
CA TRP A 168 -3.50 11.77 14.72
C TRP A 168 -4.19 12.59 15.81
N ALA A 169 -3.65 13.77 16.12
CA ALA A 169 -4.27 14.68 17.07
C ALA A 169 -5.65 15.17 16.62
N ALA A 170 -5.85 15.36 15.32
CA ALA A 170 -7.14 15.75 14.74
C ALA A 170 -8.09 14.54 14.58
N ALA A 171 -7.58 13.36 14.26
CA ALA A 171 -8.38 12.15 14.09
C ALA A 171 -8.89 11.57 15.42
N ARG A 172 -8.08 11.66 16.50
CA ARG A 172 -8.37 11.07 17.81
C ARG A 172 -9.74 11.42 18.39
N PRO A 173 -10.15 12.70 18.48
CA PRO A 173 -11.46 13.03 19.06
C PRO A 173 -12.62 12.45 18.24
N ALA A 174 -12.51 12.39 16.92
CA ALA A 174 -13.52 11.80 16.06
C ALA A 174 -13.63 10.28 16.25
N ILE A 175 -12.49 9.56 16.32
CA ILE A 175 -12.47 8.11 16.58
C ILE A 175 -13.09 7.80 17.95
N VAL A 176 -12.77 8.58 18.99
CA VAL A 176 -13.26 8.36 20.35
C VAL A 176 -14.74 8.73 20.46
N ALA A 177 -15.16 9.86 19.87
CA ALA A 177 -16.56 10.31 19.92
C ALA A 177 -17.50 9.35 19.19
N ASP A 178 -17.06 8.75 18.11
CA ASP A 178 -17.84 7.77 17.35
C ASP A 178 -18.11 6.48 18.11
N VAL A 179 -17.35 6.18 19.16
CA VAL A 179 -17.55 4.95 19.99
C VAL A 179 -18.44 5.21 21.19
N THR A 180 -18.53 6.46 21.68
CA THR A 180 -19.44 6.83 22.76
C THR A 180 -20.79 7.24 22.17
N PRO A 181 -21.85 6.42 22.27
CA PRO A 181 -23.16 6.78 21.74
C PRO A 181 -23.72 7.96 22.53
N SER A 182 -23.61 9.15 21.98
CA SER A 182 -24.14 10.37 22.60
C SER A 182 -25.64 10.60 22.37
N ALA A 183 -26.29 9.74 21.58
CA ALA A 183 -27.71 9.85 21.29
C ALA A 183 -28.39 8.47 21.29
N PRO A 184 -29.47 8.27 22.05
CA PRO A 184 -30.21 7.02 22.09
C PRO A 184 -31.07 6.71 20.86
N SER A 185 -31.06 7.58 19.86
CA SER A 185 -31.97 7.51 18.70
C SER A 185 -31.38 6.94 17.41
N ALA A 186 -30.09 6.69 17.32
CA ALA A 186 -29.50 6.10 16.14
C ALA A 186 -29.46 4.57 16.28
N VAL A 187 -30.19 3.84 15.44
CA VAL A 187 -30.00 2.39 15.28
C VAL A 187 -28.53 2.17 14.88
N PRO A 188 -27.72 1.54 15.74
CA PRO A 188 -26.31 1.39 15.43
C PRO A 188 -26.17 0.45 14.23
N ASP A 189 -25.60 0.95 13.14
CA ASP A 189 -25.18 0.07 12.04
C ASP A 189 -24.11 -0.88 12.59
N PRO A 190 -24.39 -2.20 12.64
CA PRO A 190 -23.47 -3.17 13.24
C PRO A 190 -22.12 -3.18 12.53
N THR A 191 -22.08 -2.89 11.23
CA THR A 191 -20.86 -2.84 10.42
C THR A 191 -19.98 -1.67 10.85
N LEU A 192 -20.56 -0.47 11.00
CA LEU A 192 -19.84 0.72 11.46
C LEU A 192 -19.34 0.56 12.90
N SER A 193 -20.09 -0.12 13.77
CA SER A 193 -19.66 -0.37 15.14
C SER A 193 -18.39 -1.24 15.21
N VAL A 194 -18.30 -2.26 14.35
CA VAL A 194 -17.10 -3.11 14.23
C VAL A 194 -15.92 -2.31 13.71
N TRP A 195 -16.12 -1.47 12.70
CA TRP A 195 -15.04 -0.63 12.14
C TRP A 195 -14.50 0.34 13.20
N ARG A 196 -15.36 0.98 13.96
CA ARG A 196 -15.00 1.89 15.06
C ARG A 196 -14.17 1.21 16.16
N GLN A 197 -14.51 -0.01 16.52
CA GLN A 197 -13.73 -0.78 17.48
C GLN A 197 -12.33 -1.11 16.93
N GLN A 198 -12.24 -1.47 15.65
CA GLN A 198 -10.96 -1.71 15.01
C GLN A 198 -10.11 -0.42 14.95
N ASP A 199 -10.73 0.73 14.69
CA ASP A 199 -10.02 2.01 14.65
C ASP A 199 -9.51 2.45 16.03
N LEU A 200 -10.26 2.16 17.09
CA LEU A 200 -9.75 2.34 18.46
C LEU A 200 -8.53 1.47 18.74
N GLU A 201 -8.54 0.23 18.28
CA GLU A 201 -7.39 -0.66 18.45
C GLU A 201 -6.17 -0.14 17.65
N LEU A 202 -6.38 0.35 16.43
CA LEU A 202 -5.33 1.00 15.65
C LEU A 202 -4.78 2.25 16.36
N LEU A 203 -5.65 3.04 16.99
CA LEU A 203 -5.22 4.20 17.77
C LEU A 203 -4.39 3.80 19.00
N ARG A 204 -4.79 2.74 19.72
CA ARG A 204 -4.00 2.18 20.83
C ARG A 204 -2.63 1.71 20.39
N ARG A 205 -2.55 1.02 19.23
CA ARG A 205 -1.29 0.61 18.63
C ARG A 205 -0.41 1.81 18.28
N TYR A 206 -0.99 2.85 17.69
CA TYR A 206 -0.27 4.09 17.44
C TYR A 206 0.30 4.71 18.72
N ASP A 207 -0.47 4.70 19.82
CA ASP A 207 -0.03 5.21 21.11
C ASP A 207 1.10 4.37 21.71
N SER A 208 1.13 3.06 21.41
CA SER A 208 2.17 2.13 21.88
C SER A 208 3.45 2.14 21.01
N LEU A 209 3.46 2.87 19.87
CA LEU A 209 4.65 2.94 19.02
C LEU A 209 5.86 3.47 19.81
N PRO A 210 7.06 2.93 19.55
CA PRO A 210 8.28 3.34 20.24
C PRO A 210 8.58 4.82 20.02
N ARG A 211 8.58 5.60 21.10
CA ARG A 211 8.89 7.04 21.09
C ARG A 211 10.28 7.27 21.65
N LYS A 212 11.31 6.75 20.96
CA LYS A 212 12.70 6.97 21.36
C LYS A 212 13.12 8.39 21.03
N SER A 213 13.71 9.07 22.03
CA SER A 213 14.20 10.43 21.83
C SER A 213 15.50 10.43 21.02
N PRO A 214 15.59 11.18 19.90
CA PRO A 214 16.82 11.28 19.13
C PRO A 214 17.94 11.98 19.92
N TRP A 215 17.60 12.92 20.80
CA TRP A 215 18.57 13.60 21.67
C TRP A 215 19.18 12.66 22.70
N VAL A 216 18.36 11.77 23.30
CA VAL A 216 18.86 10.76 24.24
C VAL A 216 19.77 9.77 23.52
N ALA A 217 19.39 9.33 22.32
CA ALA A 217 20.22 8.44 21.49
C ALA A 217 21.57 9.09 21.14
N ALA A 218 21.57 10.37 20.75
CA ALA A 218 22.79 11.14 20.47
C ALA A 218 23.67 11.29 21.72
N ALA A 219 23.09 11.72 22.85
CA ALA A 219 23.80 11.92 24.09
C ALA A 219 24.43 10.63 24.60
N LEU A 220 23.70 9.51 24.56
CA LEU A 220 24.27 8.20 24.94
C LEU A 220 25.42 7.79 24.03
N SER A 221 25.34 8.04 22.73
CA SER A 221 26.44 7.76 21.79
C SER A 221 27.63 8.73 21.93
N ALA A 222 27.39 9.93 22.43
CA ALA A 222 28.45 10.87 22.73
C ALA A 222 29.24 10.47 23.99
N VAL A 223 28.61 9.86 24.99
CA VAL A 223 29.30 9.38 26.19
C VAL A 223 29.99 8.05 25.91
N VAL A 224 29.27 7.10 25.29
CA VAL A 224 29.83 5.79 24.90
C VAL A 224 29.47 5.52 23.46
N PRO A 225 30.43 5.45 22.54
CA PRO A 225 30.20 5.17 21.15
C PRO A 225 29.35 3.90 20.96
N GLY A 226 28.24 3.99 20.20
CA GLY A 226 27.33 2.86 19.96
C GLY A 226 26.20 2.70 20.98
N LEU A 227 26.24 3.30 22.17
CA LEU A 227 25.21 3.11 23.20
C LEU A 227 23.86 3.68 22.77
N GLY A 228 23.83 4.75 22.00
CA GLY A 228 22.59 5.27 21.42
C GLY A 228 21.90 4.28 20.45
N ARG A 229 22.67 3.48 19.70
CA ARG A 229 22.14 2.42 18.85
C ARG A 229 21.56 1.27 19.67
N VAL A 230 22.20 0.92 20.79
CA VAL A 230 21.65 -0.04 21.76
C VAL A 230 20.33 0.48 22.34
N TYR A 231 20.26 1.76 22.71
CA TYR A 231 19.05 2.40 23.22
C TYR A 231 17.86 2.29 22.26
N ILE A 232 18.09 2.41 20.95
CA ILE A 232 17.04 2.25 19.95
C ILE A 232 16.78 0.78 19.58
N GLY A 233 17.42 -0.20 20.22
CA GLY A 233 17.23 -1.62 20.01
C GLY A 233 18.12 -2.25 18.93
N ARG A 234 19.07 -1.50 18.37
CA ARG A 234 20.02 -1.96 17.34
C ARG A 234 21.38 -2.30 17.98
N TRP A 235 21.35 -3.26 18.90
CA TRP A 235 22.54 -3.62 19.67
C TRP A 235 23.74 -4.12 18.82
N PRO A 236 23.55 -4.90 17.69
CA PRO A 236 24.71 -5.32 16.90
C PRO A 236 25.43 -4.13 16.27
N ASP A 237 24.65 -3.16 15.73
CA ASP A 237 25.21 -1.94 15.16
C ASP A 237 25.90 -1.08 16.22
N GLY A 238 25.39 -1.09 17.45
CA GLY A 238 26.00 -0.42 18.60
C GLY A 238 27.36 -1.02 18.94
N LEU A 239 27.46 -2.34 18.98
CA LEU A 239 28.72 -3.05 19.27
C LEU A 239 29.77 -2.78 18.18
N ILE A 240 29.38 -2.89 16.91
CA ILE A 240 30.28 -2.58 15.78
C ILE A 240 30.81 -1.14 15.87
N SER A 241 29.90 -0.19 16.16
CA SER A 241 30.32 1.22 16.32
C SER A 241 31.27 1.42 17.46
N PHE A 242 31.04 0.77 18.62
CA PHE A 242 31.92 0.81 19.77
C PHE A 242 33.31 0.27 19.43
N LEU A 243 33.38 -0.89 18.79
CA LEU A 243 34.64 -1.52 18.40
C LEU A 243 35.41 -0.67 17.38
N LEU A 244 34.74 -0.12 16.36
CA LEU A 244 35.40 0.71 15.35
C LEU A 244 35.97 2.00 15.92
N VAL A 245 35.18 2.72 16.73
CA VAL A 245 35.64 3.96 17.35
C VAL A 245 36.70 3.65 18.40
N GLY A 246 36.52 2.63 19.23
CA GLY A 246 37.48 2.22 20.26
C GLY A 246 38.82 1.78 19.66
N LEU A 247 38.77 0.96 18.58
CA LEU A 247 39.98 0.49 17.90
C LEU A 247 40.75 1.67 17.28
N THR A 248 40.06 2.56 16.56
CA THR A 248 40.74 3.73 15.95
C THR A 248 41.34 4.66 17.01
N ALA A 249 40.63 4.90 18.12
CA ALA A 249 41.14 5.69 19.24
C ALA A 249 42.33 5.01 19.89
N GLY A 250 42.28 3.70 20.14
CA GLY A 250 43.38 2.94 20.72
C GLY A 250 44.65 2.94 19.85
N LEU A 251 44.47 2.68 18.53
CA LEU A 251 45.62 2.72 17.59
C LEU A 251 46.19 4.13 17.41
N SER A 252 45.35 5.16 17.48
CA SER A 252 45.81 6.55 17.46
C SER A 252 46.63 6.88 18.72
N ALA A 253 46.11 6.49 19.90
CA ALA A 253 46.82 6.68 21.17
C ALA A 253 48.17 5.94 21.18
N GLN A 254 48.24 4.72 20.66
CA GLN A 254 49.47 3.98 20.50
C GLN A 254 50.46 4.73 19.58
N GLY A 255 49.99 5.25 18.42
CA GLY A 255 50.84 6.03 17.53
C GLY A 255 51.48 7.26 18.22
N PHE A 256 50.72 7.97 19.05
CA PHE A 256 51.24 9.09 19.84
C PHE A 256 52.15 8.65 20.97
N TYR A 257 51.93 7.47 21.53
CA TYR A 257 52.81 6.93 22.56
C TYR A 257 54.19 6.53 22.00
N ASP A 258 54.20 5.88 20.82
CA ASP A 258 55.43 5.37 20.18
C ASP A 258 56.25 6.50 19.54
N ASP A 259 55.62 7.42 18.80
CA ASP A 259 56.26 8.42 17.93
C ASP A 259 56.10 9.87 18.45
N GLY A 260 55.42 10.06 19.57
CA GLY A 260 55.16 11.39 20.13
C GLY A 260 54.12 12.20 19.36
N ARG A 261 54.12 13.54 19.57
CA ARG A 261 53.15 14.45 18.95
C ARG A 261 53.32 14.64 17.44
N ASP A 262 54.45 14.26 16.89
CA ASP A 262 54.76 14.37 15.46
C ASP A 262 54.33 13.12 14.67
N SER A 263 53.68 12.17 15.33
CA SER A 263 53.22 10.93 14.73
C SER A 263 52.14 11.17 13.63
N VAL A 264 52.52 11.05 12.37
CA VAL A 264 51.62 11.15 11.23
C VAL A 264 50.52 10.06 11.30
N ARG A 265 50.93 8.85 11.73
CA ARG A 265 49.98 7.72 11.94
C ARG A 265 48.96 8.06 13.04
N GLY A 266 49.41 8.62 14.16
CA GLY A 266 48.56 9.04 15.26
C GLY A 266 47.48 10.05 14.80
N TRP A 267 47.90 11.08 14.06
CA TRP A 267 46.98 12.12 13.57
C TRP A 267 45.97 11.62 12.51
N ILE A 268 46.41 10.76 11.59
CA ILE A 268 45.50 10.17 10.59
C ILE A 268 44.41 9.33 11.27
N LEU A 269 44.80 8.48 12.22
CA LEU A 269 43.84 7.63 12.95
C LEU A 269 42.95 8.45 13.88
N ALA A 270 43.45 9.52 14.50
CA ALA A 270 42.65 10.46 15.29
C ALA A 270 41.58 11.13 14.44
N GLY A 271 41.96 11.65 13.26
CA GLY A 271 41.01 12.28 12.32
C GLY A 271 39.96 11.31 11.83
N PHE A 272 40.36 10.10 11.44
CA PHE A 272 39.42 9.06 11.02
C PHE A 272 38.50 8.61 12.17
N GLY A 273 39.03 8.42 13.36
CA GLY A 273 38.26 8.09 14.56
C GLY A 273 37.27 9.19 14.94
N ALA A 274 37.64 10.46 14.79
CA ALA A 274 36.76 11.60 15.03
C ALA A 274 35.57 11.61 14.05
N LEU A 275 35.81 11.31 12.76
CA LEU A 275 34.76 11.19 11.76
C LEU A 275 33.81 10.02 12.07
N LEU A 276 34.35 8.86 12.43
CA LEU A 276 33.55 7.70 12.85
C LEU A 276 32.70 8.00 14.10
N TYR A 277 33.32 8.71 15.07
CA TYR A 277 32.62 9.12 16.28
C TYR A 277 31.48 10.11 15.99
N ALA A 278 31.71 11.14 15.20
CA ALA A 278 30.69 12.11 14.80
C ALA A 278 29.55 11.43 14.03
N GLY A 279 29.91 10.54 13.08
CA GLY A 279 28.96 9.73 12.33
C GLY A 279 28.15 8.79 13.23
N ASN A 280 28.75 8.22 14.29
CA ASN A 280 28.02 7.38 15.24
C ASN A 280 27.02 8.18 16.08
N VAL A 281 27.36 9.37 16.57
CA VAL A 281 26.46 10.25 17.33
C VAL A 281 25.30 10.69 16.46
N TYR A 282 25.59 11.20 15.27
CA TYR A 282 24.58 11.62 14.31
C TYR A 282 23.68 10.45 13.86
N GLY A 283 24.29 9.30 13.51
CA GLY A 283 23.57 8.10 13.08
C GLY A 283 22.65 7.53 14.16
N SER A 284 22.99 7.68 15.44
CA SER A 284 22.13 7.27 16.55
C SER A 284 20.89 8.16 16.68
N ALA A 285 21.04 9.49 16.52
CA ALA A 285 19.92 10.43 16.50
C ALA A 285 18.95 10.16 15.33
N VAL A 286 19.52 10.04 14.12
CA VAL A 286 18.74 9.74 12.91
C VAL A 286 18.07 8.36 13.01
N GLY A 287 18.78 7.36 13.55
CA GLY A 287 18.26 6.02 13.76
C GLY A 287 16.99 6.00 14.62
N ALA A 288 16.91 6.84 15.66
CA ALA A 288 15.70 6.97 16.49
C ALA A 288 14.52 7.55 15.70
N LEU A 289 14.75 8.52 14.81
CA LEU A 289 13.72 9.10 13.95
C LEU A 289 13.25 8.09 12.88
N VAL A 290 14.19 7.38 12.26
CA VAL A 290 13.89 6.37 11.23
C VAL A 290 13.07 5.23 11.82
N GLN A 291 13.48 4.69 12.98
CA GLN A 291 12.74 3.62 13.65
C GLN A 291 11.26 4.00 13.92
N ARG A 292 11.04 5.23 14.36
CA ARG A 292 9.67 5.72 14.58
C ARG A 292 8.89 5.78 13.27
N ARG A 293 9.50 6.32 12.20
CA ARG A 293 8.85 6.39 10.88
C ARG A 293 8.53 5.00 10.32
N GLU A 294 9.48 4.07 10.40
CA GLU A 294 9.26 2.69 9.97
C GLU A 294 8.10 2.02 10.71
N ALA A 295 7.99 2.23 12.02
CA ALA A 295 6.89 1.70 12.82
C ALA A 295 5.54 2.37 12.46
N GLU A 296 5.53 3.69 12.21
CA GLU A 296 4.35 4.40 11.72
C GLU A 296 3.97 3.95 10.30
N ASP A 297 4.94 3.74 9.40
CA ASP A 297 4.70 3.26 8.04
C ASP A 297 4.12 1.85 8.03
N ALA A 298 4.64 0.94 8.86
CA ALA A 298 4.10 -0.40 9.02
C ALA A 298 2.62 -0.38 9.48
N LEU A 299 2.30 0.50 10.44
CA LEU A 299 0.92 0.70 10.91
C LEU A 299 0.04 1.28 9.79
N MET A 300 0.56 2.22 8.98
CA MET A 300 -0.18 2.80 7.85
C MET A 300 -0.52 1.76 6.79
N VAL A 301 0.38 0.82 6.49
CA VAL A 301 0.10 -0.29 5.56
C VAL A 301 -1.03 -1.18 6.09
N GLU A 302 -1.08 -1.44 7.40
CA GLU A 302 -2.18 -2.20 8.02
C GLU A 302 -3.51 -1.45 7.94
N ILE A 303 -3.50 -0.14 8.20
CA ILE A 303 -4.66 0.74 8.10
C ILE A 303 -5.20 0.75 6.66
N ASP A 304 -4.33 0.91 5.68
CA ASP A 304 -4.71 0.93 4.26
C ASP A 304 -5.37 -0.38 3.84
N ARG A 305 -4.80 -1.52 4.23
CA ARG A 305 -5.39 -2.84 3.96
C ARG A 305 -6.75 -3.02 4.65
N ALA A 306 -6.89 -2.57 5.89
CA ALA A 306 -8.15 -2.63 6.61
C ALA A 306 -9.20 -1.76 5.93
N TYR A 307 -8.82 -0.56 5.54
CA TYR A 307 -9.70 0.40 4.87
C TYR A 307 -10.14 -0.10 3.48
N GLN A 308 -9.22 -0.61 2.66
CA GLN A 308 -9.57 -1.18 1.35
C GLN A 308 -10.58 -2.32 1.46
N ARG A 309 -10.42 -3.22 2.45
CA ARG A 309 -11.38 -4.30 2.70
C ARG A 309 -12.78 -3.82 3.10
N ARG A 310 -12.88 -2.61 3.70
CA ARG A 310 -14.17 -2.00 4.07
C ARG A 310 -14.88 -1.34 2.89
N LEU A 311 -14.14 -1.00 1.84
CA LEU A 311 -14.67 -0.43 0.61
C LEU A 311 -15.18 -1.48 -0.37
N ASP A 312 -14.74 -2.72 -0.23
CA ASP A 312 -15.17 -3.85 -1.03
C ASP A 312 -16.37 -4.48 -0.33
N PRO A 313 -17.61 -4.28 -0.83
CA PRO A 313 -18.85 -4.74 -0.19
C PRO A 313 -19.01 -6.26 -0.28
#